data_351080242dbf1d2d02196c0a23cf0b44
#
_entry.id   351080242dbf1d2d02196c0a23cf0b44
#
_cell.length_a   1.000
_cell.length_b   1.000
_cell.length_c   1.000
_cell.angle_alpha   90.00
_cell.angle_beta   90.00
_cell.angle_gamma   90.00
#
_symmetry.space_group_name_H-M   'P 1'
#
loop_
_entity.id
_entity.type
_entity.pdbx_description
1 polymer ?
#
loop_
_entity_poly.entity_id
_entity_poly.type
_entity_poly.pdbx_seq_one_letter_code
_entity_poly.pdbx_strand_id
1 'polypeptide(L)'
;MRNYRHIEVKPIAGALGAEIAGVDMARDLDDEVVAEVRHALLDHLVIFLRNQKATPQQQLAFARRFGQPIEYPQLKGLPEAPMITPVVKLEHERHNFGGIWNSDTTYLVEPPMGSMLLAREVPPYGGDTMFANQYLAYEALSDGLRKTLDGLVGISSSAKADVTRTREDALKQAGAGATPKTLQAEHPIVRTHPETGRKALYTSDAHTACIKGWTEAESLPLLRFLWQHQVRPEFTCRFRWATGSLAFWDNRCAMHNPINDYHGFRRVMHRITLAGDKPR
;
A
#
# COMPACT_ATOMS: atom_id res chain seq x y z
N MET A 1 -16.50 -17.34 8.82
CA MET A 1 -16.44 -15.87 8.73
C MET A 1 -16.65 -15.29 10.12
N ARG A 2 -15.92 -14.23 10.48
CA ARG A 2 -16.12 -13.52 11.74
C ARG A 2 -17.49 -12.83 11.72
N ASN A 3 -18.20 -12.80 12.85
CA ASN A 3 -19.46 -12.07 12.97
C ASN A 3 -19.16 -10.65 13.47
N TYR A 4 -19.51 -9.64 12.68
CA TYR A 4 -19.38 -8.23 13.00
C TYR A 4 -20.72 -7.71 13.55
N ARG A 5 -20.70 -6.94 14.64
CA ARG A 5 -21.91 -6.45 15.34
C ARG A 5 -22.16 -4.97 15.11
N HIS A 6 -21.08 -4.19 14.91
CA HIS A 6 -21.11 -2.73 14.83
C HIS A 6 -20.87 -2.21 13.42
N ILE A 7 -20.35 -3.06 12.52
CA ILE A 7 -20.09 -2.69 11.12
C ILE A 7 -20.66 -3.76 10.18
N GLU A 8 -20.96 -3.36 8.96
CA GLU A 8 -21.30 -4.29 7.89
C GLU A 8 -20.08 -4.50 7.00
N VAL A 9 -19.70 -5.74 6.75
CA VAL A 9 -18.54 -6.12 5.94
C VAL A 9 -19.01 -6.85 4.69
N LYS A 10 -18.73 -6.27 3.51
CA LYS A 10 -19.08 -6.81 2.18
C LYS A 10 -17.83 -7.11 1.39
N PRO A 11 -17.38 -8.39 1.29
CA PRO A 11 -16.27 -8.75 0.40
C PRO A 11 -16.55 -8.33 -1.04
N ILE A 12 -15.54 -7.75 -1.73
CA ILE A 12 -15.66 -7.35 -3.13
C ILE A 12 -15.02 -8.35 -4.08
N ALA A 13 -14.17 -9.24 -3.58
CA ALA A 13 -13.53 -10.32 -4.35
C ALA A 13 -13.21 -11.50 -3.44
N GLY A 14 -12.97 -12.67 -4.05
CA GLY A 14 -12.62 -13.88 -3.30
C GLY A 14 -11.24 -13.85 -2.66
N ALA A 15 -10.30 -13.08 -3.21
CA ALA A 15 -8.92 -13.05 -2.75
C ALA A 15 -8.67 -12.09 -1.58
N LEU A 16 -9.22 -10.89 -1.65
CA LEU A 16 -9.06 -9.82 -0.66
C LEU A 16 -10.03 -8.68 -0.98
N GLY A 17 -10.13 -7.75 -0.05
CA GLY A 17 -10.90 -6.51 -0.19
C GLY A 17 -12.34 -6.63 0.28
N ALA A 18 -12.75 -5.71 1.16
CA ALA A 18 -14.14 -5.59 1.61
C ALA A 18 -14.56 -4.12 1.72
N GLU A 19 -15.78 -3.81 1.31
CA GLU A 19 -16.43 -2.55 1.66
C GLU A 19 -17.01 -2.62 3.08
N ILE A 20 -16.77 -1.57 3.85
CA ILE A 20 -17.25 -1.43 5.22
C ILE A 20 -18.33 -0.36 5.26
N ALA A 21 -19.51 -0.71 5.76
CA ALA A 21 -20.58 0.24 6.06
C ALA A 21 -20.76 0.42 7.58
N GLY A 22 -21.42 1.51 7.98
CA GLY A 22 -21.63 1.83 9.39
C GLY A 22 -20.49 2.64 10.03
N VAL A 23 -19.47 3.06 9.27
CA VAL A 23 -18.35 3.84 9.77
C VAL A 23 -18.32 5.22 9.10
N ASP A 24 -18.30 6.26 9.93
CA ASP A 24 -18.07 7.66 9.52
C ASP A 24 -16.78 8.15 10.20
N MET A 25 -15.72 8.31 9.42
CA MET A 25 -14.42 8.75 9.94
C MET A 25 -14.39 10.20 10.43
N ALA A 26 -15.46 10.97 10.19
CA ALA A 26 -15.61 12.32 10.73
C ALA A 26 -16.12 12.35 12.17
N ARG A 27 -16.55 11.20 12.70
CA ARG A 27 -17.03 11.04 14.06
C ARG A 27 -16.00 10.40 14.97
N ASP A 28 -16.12 10.63 16.26
CA ASP A 28 -15.44 9.80 17.24
C ASP A 28 -16.12 8.43 17.27
N LEU A 29 -15.31 7.37 17.14
CA LEU A 29 -15.79 6.00 17.05
C LEU A 29 -15.54 5.26 18.36
N ASP A 30 -16.52 4.47 18.79
CA ASP A 30 -16.38 3.57 19.92
C ASP A 30 -15.25 2.56 19.68
N ASP A 31 -14.60 2.11 20.75
CA ASP A 31 -13.48 1.17 20.68
C ASP A 31 -13.87 -0.16 20.04
N GLU A 32 -15.10 -0.61 20.23
CA GLU A 32 -15.66 -1.81 19.62
C GLU A 32 -15.75 -1.68 18.10
N VAL A 33 -16.17 -0.51 17.58
CA VAL A 33 -16.20 -0.23 16.13
C VAL A 33 -14.79 -0.26 15.57
N VAL A 34 -13.85 0.41 16.24
CA VAL A 34 -12.43 0.44 15.84
C VAL A 34 -11.83 -0.97 15.81
N ALA A 35 -12.12 -1.78 16.83
CA ALA A 35 -11.67 -3.16 16.90
C ALA A 35 -12.22 -4.00 15.74
N GLU A 36 -13.51 -3.84 15.39
CA GLU A 36 -14.10 -4.55 14.27
C GLU A 36 -13.52 -4.10 12.92
N VAL A 37 -13.28 -2.80 12.71
CA VAL A 37 -12.59 -2.27 11.51
C VAL A 37 -11.18 -2.85 11.40
N ARG A 38 -10.43 -2.92 12.52
CA ARG A 38 -9.11 -3.57 12.55
C ARG A 38 -9.18 -5.04 12.18
N HIS A 39 -10.14 -5.77 12.73
CA HIS A 39 -10.36 -7.17 12.39
C HIS A 39 -10.71 -7.35 10.91
N ALA A 40 -11.57 -6.48 10.36
CA ALA A 40 -11.90 -6.51 8.93
C ALA A 40 -10.65 -6.28 8.05
N LEU A 41 -9.74 -5.37 8.47
CA LEU A 41 -8.46 -5.17 7.78
C LEU A 41 -7.60 -6.44 7.80
N LEU A 42 -7.49 -7.11 8.95
CA LEU A 42 -6.70 -8.35 9.07
C LEU A 42 -7.30 -9.53 8.29
N ASP A 43 -8.64 -9.61 8.23
CA ASP A 43 -9.34 -10.67 7.52
C ASP A 43 -9.34 -10.44 5.99
N HIS A 44 -9.40 -9.18 5.53
CA HIS A 44 -9.55 -8.81 4.11
C HIS A 44 -8.37 -8.08 3.49
N LEU A 45 -7.30 -7.76 4.24
CA LEU A 45 -6.04 -7.14 3.82
C LEU A 45 -6.17 -5.70 3.29
N VAL A 46 -7.29 -5.34 2.72
CA VAL A 46 -7.68 -3.99 2.33
C VAL A 46 -9.17 -3.79 2.56
N ILE A 47 -9.53 -2.67 3.15
CA ILE A 47 -10.92 -2.30 3.41
C ILE A 47 -11.23 -0.93 2.80
N PHE A 48 -12.49 -0.75 2.44
CA PHE A 48 -12.96 0.44 1.75
C PHE A 48 -14.16 1.05 2.46
N LEU A 49 -14.13 2.36 2.67
CA LEU A 49 -15.27 3.12 3.17
C LEU A 49 -15.74 4.07 2.08
N ARG A 50 -17.05 4.17 1.86
CA ARG A 50 -17.63 5.08 0.89
C ARG A 50 -18.15 6.36 1.56
N ASN A 51 -18.31 7.43 0.78
CA ASN A 51 -18.99 8.68 1.18
C ASN A 51 -18.37 9.40 2.40
N GLN A 52 -17.07 9.28 2.62
CA GLN A 52 -16.38 9.89 3.74
C GLN A 52 -16.13 11.39 3.47
N LYS A 53 -16.65 12.26 4.35
CA LYS A 53 -16.55 13.72 4.26
C LYS A 53 -15.70 14.30 5.41
N ALA A 54 -14.53 13.73 5.65
CA ALA A 54 -13.66 14.14 6.75
C ALA A 54 -12.75 15.31 6.38
N THR A 55 -12.53 16.22 7.34
CA THR A 55 -11.45 17.20 7.28
C THR A 55 -10.09 16.51 7.44
N PRO A 56 -8.96 17.17 7.11
CA PRO A 56 -7.62 16.61 7.36
C PRO A 56 -7.43 16.19 8.82
N GLN A 57 -7.90 16.99 9.78
CA GLN A 57 -7.78 16.70 11.21
C GLN A 57 -8.59 15.46 11.62
N GLN A 58 -9.81 15.31 11.09
CA GLN A 58 -10.66 14.13 11.32
C GLN A 58 -10.04 12.88 10.69
N GLN A 59 -9.47 13.00 9.48
CA GLN A 59 -8.74 11.90 8.84
C GLN A 59 -7.54 11.46 9.69
N LEU A 60 -6.79 12.39 10.28
CA LEU A 60 -5.69 12.09 11.21
C LEU A 60 -6.18 11.46 12.50
N ALA A 61 -7.27 11.96 13.08
CA ALA A 61 -7.86 11.41 14.30
C ALA A 61 -8.28 9.94 14.08
N PHE A 62 -8.97 9.65 12.97
CA PHE A 62 -9.33 8.30 12.57
C PHE A 62 -8.07 7.40 12.41
N ALA A 63 -7.05 7.86 11.69
CA ALA A 63 -5.84 7.09 11.45
C ALA A 63 -5.10 6.72 12.75
N ARG A 64 -5.06 7.63 13.74
CA ARG A 64 -4.43 7.42 15.05
C ARG A 64 -5.06 6.28 15.85
N ARG A 65 -6.30 5.90 15.57
CA ARG A 65 -6.97 4.75 16.21
C ARG A 65 -6.37 3.41 15.76
N PHE A 66 -5.64 3.37 14.64
CA PHE A 66 -5.07 2.15 14.04
C PHE A 66 -3.56 2.08 14.15
N GLY A 67 -2.87 3.20 14.36
CA GLY A 67 -1.43 3.27 14.49
C GLY A 67 -0.94 4.71 14.50
N GLN A 68 0.37 4.89 14.62
CA GLN A 68 0.99 6.21 14.60
C GLN A 68 1.17 6.71 13.15
N PRO A 69 0.55 7.84 12.76
CA PRO A 69 0.85 8.48 11.48
C PRO A 69 2.31 8.95 11.42
N ILE A 70 2.94 8.75 10.28
CA ILE A 70 4.30 9.22 10.00
C ILE A 70 4.33 10.04 8.70
N GLU A 71 5.32 10.92 8.59
CA GLU A 71 5.58 11.63 7.34
C GLU A 71 6.04 10.65 6.26
N TYR A 72 5.57 10.86 5.02
CA TYR A 72 6.01 10.06 3.89
C TYR A 72 7.41 10.52 3.47
N PRO A 73 8.37 9.59 3.27
CA PRO A 73 9.72 9.98 2.86
C PRO A 73 9.72 10.80 1.57
N GLN A 74 10.50 11.88 1.54
CA GLN A 74 10.75 12.73 0.36
C GLN A 74 9.53 13.52 -0.18
N LEU A 75 8.37 13.45 0.46
CA LEU A 75 7.20 14.23 0.08
C LEU A 75 6.72 15.10 1.25
N LYS A 76 6.42 16.36 0.96
CA LYS A 76 5.84 17.27 1.95
C LYS A 76 4.36 16.97 2.14
N GLY A 77 3.92 16.93 3.39
CA GLY A 77 2.52 16.87 3.76
C GLY A 77 1.82 18.23 3.58
N LEU A 78 0.51 18.23 3.87
CA LEU A 78 -0.27 19.46 3.88
C LEU A 78 0.27 20.42 4.95
N PRO A 79 0.30 21.74 4.71
CA PRO A 79 0.77 22.71 5.69
C PRO A 79 0.05 22.61 7.05
N GLU A 80 -1.27 22.43 7.02
CA GLU A 80 -2.13 22.29 8.20
C GLU A 80 -2.15 20.88 8.81
N ALA A 81 -1.60 19.88 8.09
CA ALA A 81 -1.57 18.48 8.52
C ALA A 81 -0.37 17.74 7.88
N PRO A 82 0.86 17.91 8.37
CA PRO A 82 2.09 17.40 7.74
C PRO A 82 2.11 15.88 7.55
N MET A 83 1.38 15.11 8.38
CA MET A 83 1.26 13.66 8.25
C MET A 83 0.34 13.23 7.10
N ILE A 84 -0.35 14.17 6.44
CA ILE A 84 -1.16 13.89 5.25
C ILE A 84 -0.39 14.31 4.01
N THR A 85 0.01 13.33 3.22
CA THR A 85 0.68 13.56 1.95
C THR A 85 -0.34 13.69 0.83
N PRO A 86 -0.41 14.83 0.12
CA PRO A 86 -1.25 14.95 -1.07
C PRO A 86 -0.63 14.15 -2.21
N VAL A 87 -1.40 13.21 -2.76
CA VAL A 87 -1.05 12.47 -3.98
C VAL A 87 -1.90 13.05 -5.11
N VAL A 88 -1.27 13.89 -5.92
CA VAL A 88 -1.92 14.65 -6.99
C VAL A 88 -1.36 14.24 -8.34
N LYS A 89 -2.20 14.01 -9.32
CA LYS A 89 -1.84 13.97 -10.74
C LYS A 89 -2.64 15.08 -11.45
N LEU A 90 -1.93 15.96 -12.14
CA LEU A 90 -2.53 17.01 -12.94
C LEU A 90 -2.95 16.50 -14.33
N GLU A 91 -3.81 17.26 -15.01
CA GLU A 91 -4.39 16.88 -16.31
C GLU A 91 -3.33 16.63 -17.38
N HIS A 92 -2.25 17.42 -17.38
CA HIS A 92 -1.17 17.35 -18.36
C HIS A 92 -0.12 16.26 -18.03
N GLU A 93 -0.09 15.74 -16.81
CA GLU A 93 0.88 14.71 -16.39
C GLU A 93 0.52 13.35 -17.00
N ARG A 94 1.52 12.67 -17.56
CA ARG A 94 1.36 11.36 -18.19
C ARG A 94 1.54 10.18 -17.25
N HIS A 95 2.21 10.40 -16.13
CA HIS A 95 2.54 9.36 -15.15
C HIS A 95 1.81 9.62 -13.84
N ASN A 96 1.34 8.56 -13.20
CA ASN A 96 0.81 8.62 -11.84
C ASN A 96 1.91 8.23 -10.82
N PHE A 97 1.70 8.57 -9.56
CA PHE A 97 2.60 8.21 -8.48
C PHE A 97 2.45 6.70 -8.16
N GLY A 98 3.58 5.97 -8.13
CA GLY A 98 3.62 4.57 -7.73
C GLY A 98 2.98 3.58 -8.72
N GLY A 99 2.97 3.89 -10.03
CA GLY A 99 2.29 3.12 -11.08
C GLY A 99 2.86 1.73 -11.38
N ILE A 100 3.44 1.04 -10.41
CA ILE A 100 3.87 -0.36 -10.48
C ILE A 100 3.50 -1.09 -9.17
N TRP A 101 3.40 -2.42 -9.23
CA TRP A 101 3.11 -3.23 -8.06
C TRP A 101 4.15 -3.07 -6.96
N ASN A 102 3.69 -2.65 -5.78
CA ASN A 102 4.56 -2.45 -4.62
C ASN A 102 3.82 -2.65 -3.29
N SER A 103 4.58 -2.90 -2.23
CA SER A 103 4.25 -2.58 -0.84
C SER A 103 5.05 -1.35 -0.48
N ASP A 104 4.43 -0.37 0.16
CA ASP A 104 4.99 0.96 0.37
C ASP A 104 6.38 0.96 0.99
N THR A 105 7.30 1.73 0.39
CA THR A 105 8.60 2.12 0.94
C THR A 105 9.39 1.00 1.62
N THR A 106 9.38 -0.22 1.04
CA THR A 106 10.12 -1.37 1.59
C THR A 106 11.64 -1.19 1.60
N TYR A 107 12.16 -0.07 1.12
CA TYR A 107 13.56 0.34 1.28
C TYR A 107 13.87 0.98 2.65
N LEU A 108 12.88 1.10 3.55
CA LEU A 108 13.05 1.49 4.95
C LEU A 108 13.31 0.25 5.81
N VAL A 109 14.08 0.40 6.89
CA VAL A 109 14.36 -0.68 7.86
C VAL A 109 13.07 -1.13 8.56
N GLU A 110 12.19 -0.18 8.85
CA GLU A 110 10.84 -0.38 9.40
C GLU A 110 9.82 0.16 8.40
N PRO A 111 9.39 -0.66 7.41
CA PRO A 111 8.40 -0.23 6.44
C PRO A 111 7.03 -0.01 7.09
N PRO A 112 6.18 0.86 6.53
CA PRO A 112 4.86 1.15 7.07
C PRO A 112 4.02 -0.11 7.24
N MET A 113 3.28 -0.21 8.36
CA MET A 113 2.32 -1.29 8.55
C MET A 113 1.16 -1.20 7.57
N GLY A 114 0.70 0.01 7.26
CA GLY A 114 -0.43 0.23 6.37
C GLY A 114 -0.52 1.67 5.91
N SER A 115 -1.39 1.90 4.93
CA SER A 115 -1.67 3.23 4.40
C SER A 115 -3.16 3.44 4.20
N MET A 116 -3.60 4.67 4.45
CA MET A 116 -4.95 5.14 4.20
C MET A 116 -4.92 6.16 3.08
N LEU A 117 -5.79 6.01 2.08
CA LEU A 117 -5.89 6.89 0.94
C LEU A 117 -7.34 7.37 0.78
N LEU A 118 -7.58 8.66 1.00
CA LEU A 118 -8.89 9.29 0.88
C LEU A 118 -8.99 10.06 -0.43
N ALA A 119 -10.00 9.74 -1.25
CA ALA A 119 -10.27 10.39 -2.52
C ALA A 119 -10.91 11.77 -2.32
N ARG A 120 -10.23 12.83 -2.75
CA ARG A 120 -10.73 14.21 -2.76
C ARG A 120 -11.32 14.59 -4.11
N GLU A 121 -10.64 14.23 -5.17
CA GLU A 121 -11.05 14.43 -6.55
C GLU A 121 -10.62 13.21 -7.36
N VAL A 122 -11.54 12.68 -8.16
CA VAL A 122 -11.27 11.51 -9.01
C VAL A 122 -11.75 11.76 -10.42
N PRO A 123 -11.12 11.17 -11.43
CA PRO A 123 -11.57 11.24 -12.81
C PRO A 123 -12.95 10.57 -12.96
N PRO A 124 -13.74 10.91 -14.01
CA PRO A 124 -15.05 10.31 -14.26
C PRO A 124 -14.95 8.80 -14.58
N TYR A 125 -13.80 8.35 -15.05
CA TYR A 125 -13.46 6.94 -15.30
C TYR A 125 -11.94 6.72 -15.19
N GLY A 126 -11.53 5.48 -14.97
CA GLY A 126 -10.14 5.13 -14.79
C GLY A 126 -9.58 5.53 -13.42
N GLY A 127 -8.26 5.41 -13.25
CA GLY A 127 -7.57 5.71 -12.00
C GLY A 127 -7.88 4.76 -10.85
N ASP A 128 -8.39 3.56 -11.16
CA ASP A 128 -8.64 2.51 -10.18
C ASP A 128 -7.34 2.07 -9.50
N THR A 129 -7.45 1.37 -8.40
CA THR A 129 -6.30 0.72 -7.75
C THR A 129 -6.53 -0.78 -7.66
N MET A 130 -5.54 -1.56 -8.07
CA MET A 130 -5.50 -3.00 -7.86
C MET A 130 -4.75 -3.32 -6.56
N PHE A 131 -5.20 -4.37 -5.87
CA PHE A 131 -4.54 -4.92 -4.68
C PHE A 131 -4.30 -6.41 -4.89
N ALA A 132 -3.24 -6.97 -4.28
CA ALA A 132 -2.86 -8.38 -4.42
C ALA A 132 -2.54 -9.00 -3.06
N ASN A 133 -3.13 -10.17 -2.79
CA ASN A 133 -3.01 -10.93 -1.55
C ASN A 133 -1.72 -11.75 -1.54
N GLN A 134 -0.77 -11.35 -0.70
CA GLN A 134 0.53 -12.00 -0.62
C GLN A 134 0.54 -13.27 0.23
N TYR A 135 -0.49 -13.50 1.06
CA TYR A 135 -0.71 -14.79 1.71
C TYR A 135 -1.07 -15.86 0.68
N LEU A 136 -2.08 -15.60 -0.17
CA LEU A 136 -2.49 -16.54 -1.21
C LEU A 136 -1.35 -16.80 -2.21
N ALA A 137 -0.60 -15.77 -2.56
CA ALA A 137 0.56 -15.91 -3.42
C ALA A 137 1.61 -16.85 -2.81
N TYR A 138 1.90 -16.74 -1.51
CA TYR A 138 2.80 -17.67 -0.81
C TYR A 138 2.22 -19.08 -0.72
N GLU A 139 0.95 -19.21 -0.32
CA GLU A 139 0.26 -20.49 -0.13
C GLU A 139 0.15 -21.30 -1.42
N ALA A 140 0.06 -20.63 -2.58
CA ALA A 140 -0.02 -21.26 -3.91
C ALA A 140 1.34 -21.73 -4.48
N LEU A 141 2.46 -21.44 -3.81
CA LEU A 141 3.76 -21.97 -4.21
C LEU A 141 3.87 -23.46 -3.84
N SER A 142 4.66 -24.21 -4.62
CA SER A 142 5.01 -25.58 -4.25
C SER A 142 5.80 -25.64 -2.94
N ASP A 143 5.70 -26.76 -2.22
CA ASP A 143 6.44 -26.98 -0.97
C ASP A 143 7.97 -26.83 -1.16
N GLY A 144 8.50 -27.30 -2.29
CA GLY A 144 9.91 -27.16 -2.62
C GLY A 144 10.33 -25.70 -2.73
N LEU A 145 9.53 -24.88 -3.44
CA LEU A 145 9.82 -23.46 -3.58
C LEU A 145 9.64 -22.70 -2.26
N ARG A 146 8.60 -22.97 -1.48
CA ARG A 146 8.43 -22.40 -0.14
C ARG A 146 9.65 -22.67 0.75
N LYS A 147 10.15 -23.91 0.77
CA LYS A 147 11.38 -24.28 1.50
C LYS A 147 12.62 -23.55 0.98
N THR A 148 12.71 -23.34 -0.34
CA THR A 148 13.84 -22.60 -0.95
C THR A 148 13.82 -21.14 -0.56
N LEU A 149 12.64 -20.54 -0.46
CA LEU A 149 12.49 -19.11 -0.10
C LEU A 149 12.67 -18.85 1.39
N ASP A 150 12.47 -19.85 2.25
CA ASP A 150 12.69 -19.74 3.70
C ASP A 150 14.16 -19.36 3.98
N GLY A 151 14.35 -18.25 4.68
CA GLY A 151 15.69 -17.74 5.02
C GLY A 151 16.34 -16.87 3.93
N LEU A 152 15.78 -16.76 2.72
CA LEU A 152 16.27 -15.81 1.74
C LEU A 152 15.92 -14.37 2.15
N VAL A 153 16.87 -13.46 1.95
CA VAL A 153 16.75 -12.04 2.26
C VAL A 153 16.81 -11.23 0.97
N GLY A 154 15.82 -10.41 0.73
CA GLY A 154 15.81 -9.45 -0.38
C GLY A 154 16.45 -8.11 0.03
N ILE A 155 17.19 -7.51 -0.87
CA ILE A 155 17.72 -6.15 -0.73
C ILE A 155 16.78 -5.21 -1.48
N SER A 156 16.09 -4.34 -0.74
CA SER A 156 15.20 -3.31 -1.28
C SER A 156 15.90 -1.96 -1.37
N SER A 157 15.71 -1.23 -2.47
CA SER A 157 16.38 0.04 -2.72
C SER A 157 15.42 1.09 -3.27
N SER A 158 15.53 2.32 -2.79
CA SER A 158 14.78 3.47 -3.33
C SER A 158 15.27 3.90 -4.71
N ALA A 159 16.50 3.54 -5.10
CA ALA A 159 17.02 3.80 -6.43
C ALA A 159 16.28 3.00 -7.52
N LYS A 160 15.71 1.84 -7.16
CA LYS A 160 14.87 1.05 -8.07
C LYS A 160 13.46 1.64 -8.20
N ALA A 161 12.95 2.20 -7.10
CA ALA A 161 11.71 2.96 -7.11
C ALA A 161 11.93 4.27 -7.86
N ASP A 162 11.61 4.30 -9.15
CA ASP A 162 11.76 5.50 -9.97
C ASP A 162 10.69 6.55 -9.60
N VAL A 163 10.78 7.05 -8.36
CA VAL A 163 9.93 8.13 -7.84
C VAL A 163 10.16 9.40 -8.66
N THR A 164 11.34 9.53 -9.30
CA THR A 164 11.73 10.70 -10.06
C THR A 164 11.01 10.82 -11.40
N ARG A 165 10.64 9.69 -12.02
CA ARG A 165 9.88 9.70 -13.29
C ARG A 165 8.40 9.99 -13.10
N THR A 166 7.86 9.80 -11.91
CA THR A 166 6.41 9.87 -11.67
C THR A 166 5.89 11.26 -11.32
N ARG A 167 6.76 12.28 -11.10
CA ARG A 167 6.33 13.66 -10.77
C ARG A 167 7.42 14.69 -11.04
N GLU A 168 7.63 15.05 -12.29
CA GLU A 168 8.56 16.14 -12.66
C GLU A 168 8.28 17.45 -11.92
N ASP A 169 7.00 17.81 -11.75
CA ASP A 169 6.62 19.06 -11.08
C ASP A 169 6.73 19.00 -9.56
N ALA A 170 6.50 17.86 -8.92
CA ALA A 170 6.66 17.72 -7.46
C ALA A 170 8.13 17.77 -7.04
N LEU A 171 9.04 17.28 -7.88
CA LEU A 171 10.49 17.41 -7.66
C LEU A 171 10.98 18.84 -7.85
N LYS A 172 10.45 19.56 -8.83
CA LYS A 172 10.72 20.99 -9.04
C LYS A 172 10.24 21.81 -7.85
N GLN A 173 9.06 21.50 -7.30
CA GLN A 173 8.49 22.17 -6.12
C GLN A 173 9.22 21.81 -4.82
N ALA A 174 9.80 20.63 -4.70
CA ALA A 174 10.58 20.21 -3.53
C ALA A 174 11.98 20.86 -3.44
N GLY A 175 12.34 21.74 -4.39
CA GLY A 175 13.64 22.42 -4.40
C GLY A 175 14.76 21.46 -4.82
N ALA A 176 14.62 20.87 -5.99
CA ALA A 176 15.55 19.90 -6.55
C ALA A 176 16.95 20.48 -6.78
N GLY A 177 17.80 20.46 -5.76
CA GLY A 177 19.24 20.70 -5.82
C GLY A 177 20.06 19.56 -5.21
N ALA A 178 19.42 18.64 -4.48
CA ALA A 178 20.10 17.49 -3.87
C ALA A 178 19.62 16.19 -4.52
N THR A 179 20.55 15.39 -5.06
CA THR A 179 20.28 14.00 -5.44
C THR A 179 19.73 13.29 -4.19
N PRO A 180 18.52 12.71 -4.20
CA PRO A 180 17.98 12.02 -3.04
C PRO A 180 18.94 10.92 -2.60
N LYS A 181 19.28 10.88 -1.30
CA LYS A 181 20.10 9.80 -0.76
C LYS A 181 19.37 8.47 -1.02
N THR A 182 20.06 7.53 -1.67
CA THR A 182 19.54 6.18 -1.85
C THR A 182 19.36 5.52 -0.48
N LEU A 183 18.12 5.12 -0.18
CA LEU A 183 17.77 4.34 0.99
C LEU A 183 17.77 2.86 0.61
N GLN A 184 18.25 2.01 1.51
CA GLN A 184 18.33 0.57 1.30
C GLN A 184 18.05 -0.17 2.59
N ALA A 185 17.32 -1.29 2.49
CA ALA A 185 17.02 -2.16 3.61
C ALA A 185 17.00 -3.63 3.18
N GLU A 186 17.23 -4.51 4.15
CA GLU A 186 17.20 -5.96 4.01
C GLU A 186 15.94 -6.50 4.66
N HIS A 187 15.17 -7.32 3.92
CA HIS A 187 13.95 -7.94 4.42
C HIS A 187 13.87 -9.40 3.99
N PRO A 188 13.22 -10.28 4.79
CA PRO A 188 12.96 -11.65 4.34
C PRO A 188 12.09 -11.63 3.07
N ILE A 189 12.39 -12.51 2.11
CA ILE A 189 11.54 -12.73 0.92
C ILE A 189 10.15 -13.27 1.33
N VAL A 190 10.10 -14.02 2.43
CA VAL A 190 8.87 -14.51 3.06
C VAL A 190 8.76 -13.89 4.45
N ARG A 191 7.83 -12.95 4.61
CA ARG A 191 7.57 -12.26 5.87
C ARG A 191 6.51 -13.01 6.68
N THR A 192 6.70 -13.12 8.01
CA THR A 192 5.64 -13.52 8.93
C THR A 192 4.89 -12.29 9.42
N HIS A 193 3.57 -12.28 9.25
CA HIS A 193 2.74 -11.17 9.71
C HIS A 193 2.65 -11.15 11.24
N PRO A 194 2.94 -10.01 11.92
CA PRO A 194 3.10 -9.98 13.38
C PRO A 194 1.82 -10.25 14.16
N GLU A 195 0.65 -10.00 13.58
CA GLU A 195 -0.64 -10.17 14.26
C GLU A 195 -1.37 -11.47 13.88
N THR A 196 -1.23 -11.93 12.64
CA THR A 196 -1.92 -13.14 12.17
C THR A 196 -1.06 -14.39 12.20
N GLY A 197 0.27 -14.25 12.28
CA GLY A 197 1.23 -15.35 12.17
C GLY A 197 1.33 -15.96 10.77
N ARG A 198 0.56 -15.48 9.79
CA ARG A 198 0.58 -16.01 8.41
C ARG A 198 1.83 -15.54 7.68
N LYS A 199 2.33 -16.41 6.81
CA LYS A 199 3.44 -16.10 5.91
C LYS A 199 2.95 -15.43 4.63
N ALA A 200 3.64 -14.38 4.18
CA ALA A 200 3.35 -13.62 2.96
C ALA A 200 4.63 -13.46 2.14
N LEU A 201 4.53 -13.46 0.81
CA LEU A 201 5.62 -13.01 -0.04
C LEU A 201 5.85 -11.50 0.19
N TYR A 202 7.13 -11.12 0.34
CA TYR A 202 7.50 -9.75 0.67
C TYR A 202 8.62 -9.24 -0.25
N THR A 203 8.35 -9.20 -1.53
CA THR A 203 9.23 -8.72 -2.60
C THR A 203 8.40 -7.98 -3.64
N SER A 204 8.98 -7.02 -4.34
CA SER A 204 8.29 -6.30 -5.41
C SER A 204 9.25 -5.86 -6.52
N ASP A 205 8.74 -5.74 -7.74
CA ASP A 205 9.49 -5.18 -8.84
C ASP A 205 9.87 -3.71 -8.60
N ALA A 206 9.06 -2.99 -7.85
CA ALA A 206 9.31 -1.60 -7.51
C ALA A 206 10.56 -1.38 -6.65
N HIS A 207 10.85 -2.29 -5.73
CA HIS A 207 11.84 -2.01 -4.69
C HIS A 207 12.93 -3.08 -4.54
N THR A 208 12.62 -4.38 -4.74
CA THR A 208 13.60 -5.44 -4.51
C THR A 208 14.63 -5.49 -5.64
N ALA A 209 15.88 -5.21 -5.32
CA ALA A 209 16.97 -5.16 -6.30
C ALA A 209 17.58 -6.55 -6.56
N CYS A 210 17.93 -7.27 -5.48
CA CYS A 210 18.55 -8.59 -5.56
C CYS A 210 18.29 -9.40 -4.28
N ILE A 211 18.70 -10.64 -4.27
CA ILE A 211 18.78 -11.51 -3.10
C ILE A 211 20.15 -11.31 -2.45
N LYS A 212 20.19 -11.16 -1.14
CA LYS A 212 21.43 -10.95 -0.38
C LYS A 212 22.41 -12.10 -0.62
N GLY A 213 23.63 -11.74 -0.98
CA GLY A 213 24.69 -12.69 -1.28
C GLY A 213 24.67 -13.28 -2.69
N TRP A 214 23.67 -12.94 -3.49
CA TRP A 214 23.58 -13.31 -4.91
C TRP A 214 23.92 -12.10 -5.78
N THR A 215 24.42 -12.38 -6.97
CA THR A 215 24.52 -11.35 -8.00
C THR A 215 23.12 -10.96 -8.50
N GLU A 216 23.00 -9.77 -9.10
CA GLU A 216 21.75 -9.32 -9.71
C GLU A 216 21.28 -10.29 -10.81
N ALA A 217 22.21 -10.79 -11.63
CA ALA A 217 21.93 -11.76 -12.70
C ALA A 217 21.38 -13.09 -12.17
N GLU A 218 21.88 -13.59 -11.05
CA GLU A 218 21.38 -14.81 -10.40
C GLU A 218 20.02 -14.58 -9.72
N SER A 219 19.82 -13.39 -9.12
CA SER A 219 18.60 -13.05 -8.40
C SER A 219 17.39 -12.86 -9.33
N LEU A 220 17.61 -12.23 -10.47
CA LEU A 220 16.56 -11.71 -11.34
C LEU A 220 15.60 -12.79 -11.89
N PRO A 221 16.03 -14.00 -12.30
CA PRO A 221 15.13 -15.05 -12.76
C PRO A 221 14.11 -15.46 -11.69
N LEU A 222 14.56 -15.66 -10.44
CA LEU A 222 13.68 -16.03 -9.33
C LEU A 222 12.76 -14.88 -8.94
N LEU A 223 13.29 -13.65 -8.82
CA LEU A 223 12.49 -12.47 -8.48
C LEU A 223 11.42 -12.19 -9.53
N ARG A 224 11.74 -12.28 -10.83
CA ARG A 224 10.75 -12.12 -11.92
C ARG A 224 9.64 -13.15 -11.85
N PHE A 225 9.98 -14.41 -11.59
CA PHE A 225 8.96 -15.43 -11.38
C PHE A 225 8.02 -15.05 -10.22
N LEU A 226 8.59 -14.64 -9.06
CA LEU A 226 7.80 -14.26 -7.88
C LEU A 226 6.92 -13.04 -8.17
N TRP A 227 7.43 -11.99 -8.81
CA TRP A 227 6.65 -10.78 -9.13
C TRP A 227 5.48 -11.07 -10.05
N GLN A 228 5.66 -11.93 -11.06
CA GLN A 228 4.57 -12.36 -11.95
C GLN A 228 3.56 -13.23 -11.21
N HIS A 229 4.03 -14.12 -10.36
CA HIS A 229 3.18 -15.01 -9.57
C HIS A 229 2.34 -14.24 -8.54
N GLN A 230 2.91 -13.23 -7.86
CA GLN A 230 2.27 -12.45 -6.81
C GLN A 230 1.03 -11.66 -7.27
N VAL A 231 0.95 -11.36 -8.55
CA VAL A 231 -0.09 -10.49 -9.13
C VAL A 231 -1.02 -11.23 -10.10
N ARG A 232 -1.07 -12.55 -9.99
CA ARG A 232 -2.03 -13.36 -10.76
C ARG A 232 -3.46 -12.89 -10.47
N PRO A 233 -4.35 -12.87 -11.47
CA PRO A 233 -5.73 -12.39 -11.30
C PRO A 233 -6.47 -13.02 -10.11
N GLU A 234 -6.22 -14.30 -9.82
CA GLU A 234 -6.85 -15.05 -8.73
C GLU A 234 -6.47 -14.51 -7.33
N PHE A 235 -5.40 -13.75 -7.21
CA PHE A 235 -4.93 -13.16 -5.96
C PHE A 235 -5.29 -11.69 -5.82
N THR A 236 -6.01 -11.10 -6.78
CA THR A 236 -6.21 -9.66 -6.87
C THR A 236 -7.66 -9.24 -6.66
N CYS A 237 -7.83 -7.97 -6.28
CA CYS A 237 -9.07 -7.23 -6.45
C CYS A 237 -8.79 -5.88 -7.11
N ARG A 238 -9.82 -5.28 -7.72
CA ARG A 238 -9.77 -3.96 -8.32
C ARG A 238 -10.82 -3.07 -7.67
N PHE A 239 -10.38 -1.90 -7.20
CA PHE A 239 -11.23 -0.93 -6.55
C PHE A 239 -11.42 0.30 -7.43
N ARG A 240 -12.69 0.60 -7.75
CA ARG A 240 -13.09 1.82 -8.45
C ARG A 240 -13.33 2.94 -7.43
N TRP A 241 -12.64 4.04 -7.63
CA TRP A 241 -12.76 5.21 -6.78
C TRP A 241 -14.00 6.06 -7.09
N ALA A 242 -14.54 6.66 -6.05
CA ALA A 242 -15.47 7.78 -6.08
C ALA A 242 -14.98 8.82 -5.08
N THR A 243 -15.30 10.10 -5.27
CA THR A 243 -14.99 11.15 -4.27
C THR A 243 -15.55 10.75 -2.91
N GLY A 244 -14.74 10.88 -1.85
CA GLY A 244 -15.08 10.42 -0.50
C GLY A 244 -14.87 8.92 -0.26
N SER A 245 -14.32 8.16 -1.22
CA SER A 245 -13.86 6.79 -0.92
C SER A 245 -12.57 6.82 -0.14
N LEU A 246 -12.48 6.02 0.93
CA LEU A 246 -11.24 5.71 1.65
C LEU A 246 -10.87 4.26 1.35
N ALA A 247 -9.60 4.00 1.04
CA ALA A 247 -8.99 2.67 1.12
C ALA A 247 -7.99 2.64 2.28
N PHE A 248 -8.02 1.57 3.08
CA PHE A 248 -7.02 1.28 4.11
C PHE A 248 -6.49 -0.13 3.87
N TRP A 249 -5.19 -0.26 3.58
CA TRP A 249 -4.56 -1.54 3.29
C TRP A 249 -3.39 -1.83 4.22
N ASP A 250 -3.15 -3.13 4.41
CA ASP A 250 -2.05 -3.66 5.20
C ASP A 250 -0.85 -3.97 4.31
N ASN A 251 0.18 -3.13 4.36
CA ASN A 251 1.41 -3.28 3.57
C ASN A 251 2.22 -4.53 3.93
N ARG A 252 1.91 -5.17 5.05
CA ARG A 252 2.64 -6.35 5.54
C ARG A 252 2.25 -7.61 4.78
N CYS A 253 1.09 -7.60 4.10
CA CYS A 253 0.56 -8.77 3.39
C CYS A 253 -0.19 -8.43 2.10
N ALA A 254 -0.25 -7.16 1.70
CA ALA A 254 -0.86 -6.73 0.45
C ALA A 254 0.11 -5.89 -0.37
N MET A 255 0.07 -6.07 -1.69
CA MET A 255 0.64 -5.15 -2.68
C MET A 255 -0.48 -4.34 -3.32
N HIS A 256 -0.12 -3.18 -3.87
CA HIS A 256 -1.04 -2.35 -4.63
C HIS A 256 -0.40 -1.81 -5.91
N ASN A 257 -1.27 -1.46 -6.87
CA ASN A 257 -0.88 -0.86 -8.14
C ASN A 257 -1.96 0.13 -8.59
N PRO A 258 -1.72 1.44 -8.53
CA PRO A 258 -2.62 2.45 -9.09
C PRO A 258 -2.56 2.43 -10.61
N ILE A 259 -3.71 2.26 -11.26
CA ILE A 259 -3.82 2.18 -12.72
C ILE A 259 -3.74 3.57 -13.34
N ASN A 260 -2.91 3.72 -14.38
CA ASN A 260 -2.68 4.99 -15.08
C ASN A 260 -3.43 5.04 -16.42
N ASP A 261 -4.76 4.99 -16.37
CA ASP A 261 -5.67 4.97 -17.53
C ASP A 261 -6.63 6.16 -17.59
N TYR A 262 -6.26 7.30 -16.95
CA TYR A 262 -7.08 8.52 -16.84
C TYR A 262 -6.31 9.77 -17.33
N HIS A 263 -5.78 9.70 -18.54
CA HIS A 263 -5.06 10.82 -19.17
C HIS A 263 -6.01 11.99 -19.43
N GLY A 264 -5.53 13.22 -19.22
CA GLY A 264 -6.32 14.45 -19.38
C GLY A 264 -7.20 14.78 -18.18
N PHE A 265 -7.18 13.97 -17.10
CA PHE A 265 -7.98 14.21 -15.90
C PHE A 265 -7.10 14.39 -14.67
N ARG A 266 -7.54 15.28 -13.79
CA ARG A 266 -6.94 15.50 -12.47
C ARG A 266 -7.41 14.44 -11.48
N ARG A 267 -6.50 14.05 -10.57
CA ARG A 267 -6.80 13.17 -9.43
C ARG A 267 -6.11 13.70 -8.19
N VAL A 268 -6.85 13.86 -7.10
CA VAL A 268 -6.33 14.34 -5.81
C VAL A 268 -6.71 13.38 -4.70
N MET A 269 -5.70 12.85 -4.03
CA MET A 269 -5.86 11.94 -2.91
C MET A 269 -5.10 12.46 -1.69
N HIS A 270 -5.64 12.23 -0.50
CA HIS A 270 -4.96 12.48 0.77
C HIS A 270 -4.52 11.16 1.38
N ARG A 271 -3.21 10.98 1.50
CA ARG A 271 -2.59 9.78 2.03
C ARG A 271 -2.12 9.97 3.46
N ILE A 272 -2.40 9.00 4.33
CA ILE A 272 -1.76 8.83 5.63
C ILE A 272 -1.02 7.49 5.63
N THR A 273 0.21 7.52 6.12
CA THR A 273 1.05 6.34 6.28
C THR A 273 1.21 6.05 7.76
N LEU A 274 1.02 4.79 8.18
CA LEU A 274 1.13 4.37 9.57
C LEU A 274 2.48 3.67 9.81
N ALA A 275 3.14 4.01 10.91
CA ALA A 275 4.37 3.37 11.33
C ALA A 275 4.23 1.84 11.37
N GLY A 276 5.27 1.15 10.98
CA GLY A 276 5.31 -0.31 10.97
C GLY A 276 6.43 -0.87 11.83
N ASP A 277 6.78 -2.11 11.56
CA ASP A 277 7.77 -2.89 12.27
C ASP A 277 8.84 -3.43 11.30
N LYS A 278 9.98 -3.83 11.85
CA LYS A 278 11.00 -4.54 11.07
C LYS A 278 10.47 -5.92 10.66
N PRO A 279 10.40 -6.22 9.35
CA PRO A 279 9.95 -7.53 8.85
C PRO A 279 10.78 -8.69 9.39
N ARG A 280 10.08 -9.78 9.74
CA ARG A 280 10.68 -11.01 10.26
C ARG A 280 10.15 -12.24 9.52
#